data_b45e3dafb0d53cd5c8713b7119a9ea1b
#
_entry.id   b45e3dafb0d53cd5c8713b7119a9ea1b
#
_cell.length_a   1.000
_cell.length_b   1.000
_cell.length_c   1.000
_cell.angle_alpha   90.00
_cell.angle_beta   90.00
_cell.angle_gamma   90.00
#
_symmetry.space_group_name_H-M   'P 1'
#
loop_
_entity.id
_entity.type
_entity.pdbx_description
1 polymer ?
#
loop_
_entity_poly.entity_id
_entity_poly.type
_entity_poly.pdbx_seq_one_letter_code
_entity_poly.pdbx_strand_id
1 'polypeptide(L)'
;MTKSMFRAWMAASVLCALPAAAEAEILAMVNYETKSKDSLKVLKRPIAAPARKEGLAIIDVDPASKNFGKIVKDIPLPGDLVAHHIFYNRDSSKAYITALGKPELRVIDMKDPNFAVKVIAVPDCQVGEDVVFSEDNKRWYLTCMGSAAVVVGDAVADKPVRTIKLTNPYPHGIAIHEGIDRLLVTSTVRAADLGDAGEAITAIELSSGKVLASYKVSNKPSPARAAPVEVLFAPKSNPSVAYVTNMYEGTLWAAIWDPAKKDFSVTQVFDFGSIKAGVPLEMYFNDKGDRLYVTTAKPGRFHIFDVSKDPIKPRLLKTIRAAEGAHHVAFTKDWRYAFVQNTLLNLPGMSDGSITVIDLKTEKVVKSVNTLRNSGYNPNSIVLLPQWNHLAGH
;
A
#
# COMPACT_ATOMS: atom_id res chain seq x y z
N MET A 1 85.02 -15.92 28.88
CA MET A 1 84.19 -16.73 27.97
C MET A 1 82.85 -17.00 28.59
N THR A 2 81.85 -16.16 28.37
CA THR A 2 80.51 -16.34 28.84
C THR A 2 79.55 -16.10 27.70
N LYS A 3 78.87 -17.17 27.26
CA LYS A 3 77.88 -17.14 26.16
C LYS A 3 76.51 -16.68 26.72
N SER A 4 76.06 -15.54 26.26
CA SER A 4 74.69 -15.05 26.45
C SER A 4 73.72 -15.76 25.50
N MET A 5 72.68 -16.45 26.04
CA MET A 5 71.56 -17.03 25.29
C MET A 5 70.41 -16.02 25.25
N PHE A 6 70.15 -15.44 24.09
CA PHE A 6 68.91 -14.70 23.81
C PHE A 6 67.74 -15.70 23.61
N ARG A 7 66.75 -15.66 24.50
CA ARG A 7 65.46 -16.33 24.29
C ARG A 7 64.53 -15.35 23.59
N ALA A 8 64.16 -15.66 22.33
CA ALA A 8 63.11 -14.95 21.61
C ALA A 8 61.74 -15.47 22.12
N TRP A 9 60.90 -14.56 22.59
CA TRP A 9 59.51 -14.82 22.90
C TRP A 9 58.67 -14.54 21.63
N MET A 10 58.08 -15.57 21.03
CA MET A 10 57.02 -15.40 20.02
C MET A 10 55.70 -15.09 20.73
N ALA A 11 55.22 -13.88 20.59
CA ALA A 11 53.85 -13.51 20.96
C ALA A 11 52.92 -14.00 19.87
N ALA A 12 52.15 -15.04 20.15
CA ALA A 12 51.04 -15.49 19.28
C ALA A 12 49.87 -14.52 19.50
N SER A 13 49.63 -13.67 18.50
CA SER A 13 48.41 -12.82 18.47
C SER A 13 47.20 -13.69 18.10
N VAL A 14 46.40 -14.03 19.09
CA VAL A 14 45.09 -14.63 18.87
C VAL A 14 44.15 -13.53 18.37
N LEU A 15 43.89 -13.49 17.07
CA LEU A 15 42.78 -12.72 16.51
C LEU A 15 41.48 -13.38 16.97
N CYS A 16 40.85 -12.81 17.99
CA CYS A 16 39.44 -13.08 18.29
C CYS A 16 38.61 -12.51 17.13
N ALA A 17 38.17 -13.36 16.20
CA ALA A 17 37.11 -13.03 15.28
C ALA A 17 35.84 -12.81 16.13
N LEU A 18 35.43 -11.54 16.30
CA LEU A 18 34.11 -11.21 16.81
C LEU A 18 33.09 -11.89 15.89
N PRO A 19 32.09 -12.61 16.41
CA PRO A 19 31.02 -13.11 15.58
C PRO A 19 30.38 -11.89 14.93
N ALA A 20 30.33 -11.86 13.59
CA ALA A 20 29.53 -10.90 12.86
C ALA A 20 28.11 -10.99 13.45
N ALA A 21 27.61 -9.90 14.02
CA ALA A 21 26.23 -9.80 14.41
C ALA A 21 25.40 -10.24 13.20
N ALA A 22 24.58 -11.29 13.34
CA ALA A 22 23.65 -11.68 12.30
C ALA A 22 22.79 -10.43 12.06
N GLU A 23 22.93 -9.82 10.87
CA GLU A 23 22.08 -8.72 10.47
C GLU A 23 20.63 -9.22 10.59
N ALA A 24 19.80 -8.46 11.29
CA ALA A 24 18.42 -8.84 11.53
C ALA A 24 17.71 -8.98 10.17
N GLU A 25 17.15 -10.15 9.89
CA GLU A 25 16.42 -10.48 8.67
C GLU A 25 15.27 -9.49 8.46
N ILE A 26 15.15 -8.87 7.28
CA ILE A 26 14.02 -8.00 6.94
C ILE A 26 12.79 -8.87 6.77
N LEU A 27 11.80 -8.71 7.66
CA LEU A 27 10.57 -9.47 7.64
C LEU A 27 9.40 -8.64 7.12
N ALA A 28 8.62 -9.21 6.21
CA ALA A 28 7.38 -8.63 5.70
C ALA A 28 6.17 -9.38 6.27
N MET A 29 5.09 -8.65 6.56
CA MET A 29 3.74 -9.19 6.73
C MET A 29 3.00 -9.04 5.40
N VAL A 30 2.46 -10.14 4.91
CA VAL A 30 1.79 -10.22 3.61
C VAL A 30 0.47 -10.96 3.82
N ASN A 31 -0.65 -10.37 3.46
CA ASN A 31 -1.88 -11.14 3.38
C ASN A 31 -1.92 -11.91 2.06
N TYR A 32 -2.44 -13.12 2.10
CA TYR A 32 -2.48 -14.00 0.94
C TYR A 32 -3.81 -14.74 0.83
N GLU A 33 -4.13 -15.12 -0.41
CA GLU A 33 -5.28 -15.94 -0.73
C GLU A 33 -4.96 -17.04 -1.74
N THR A 34 -5.82 -18.04 -1.83
CA THR A 34 -5.71 -19.10 -2.85
C THR A 34 -5.77 -18.47 -4.24
N LYS A 35 -4.79 -18.83 -5.09
CA LYS A 35 -4.74 -18.39 -6.48
C LYS A 35 -5.93 -18.93 -7.24
N SER A 36 -6.69 -18.06 -7.87
CA SER A 36 -7.89 -18.41 -8.65
C SER A 36 -7.78 -17.87 -10.07
N LYS A 37 -8.32 -18.64 -11.04
CA LYS A 37 -8.46 -18.16 -12.41
C LYS A 37 -9.61 -17.16 -12.60
N ASP A 38 -10.48 -17.06 -11.62
CA ASP A 38 -11.66 -16.20 -11.66
C ASP A 38 -11.82 -15.47 -10.33
N SER A 39 -11.00 -14.48 -10.11
CA SER A 39 -10.99 -13.66 -8.89
C SER A 39 -12.29 -12.90 -8.66
N LEU A 40 -13.01 -12.52 -9.69
CA LEU A 40 -14.29 -11.82 -9.54
C LEU A 40 -15.34 -12.66 -8.84
N LYS A 41 -15.27 -13.99 -8.96
CA LYS A 41 -16.14 -14.90 -8.20
C LYS A 41 -15.90 -14.80 -6.71
N VAL A 42 -14.67 -14.51 -6.30
CA VAL A 42 -14.31 -14.30 -4.91
C VAL A 42 -15.05 -13.11 -4.31
N LEU A 43 -15.13 -12.00 -5.05
CA LEU A 43 -15.86 -10.81 -4.64
C LEU A 43 -17.39 -11.02 -4.65
N LYS A 44 -17.88 -11.84 -5.55
CA LYS A 44 -19.33 -12.14 -5.65
C LYS A 44 -19.80 -13.10 -4.57
N ARG A 45 -19.08 -14.18 -4.33
CA ARG A 45 -19.33 -15.17 -3.27
C ARG A 45 -18.13 -16.10 -3.12
N PRO A 46 -17.84 -16.61 -1.93
CA PRO A 46 -16.92 -17.72 -1.74
C PRO A 46 -17.39 -18.93 -2.54
N ILE A 47 -16.50 -19.55 -3.28
CA ILE A 47 -16.80 -20.76 -4.04
C ILE A 47 -16.61 -21.94 -3.12
N ALA A 48 -17.59 -22.85 -3.12
CA ALA A 48 -17.67 -23.93 -2.15
C ALA A 48 -16.58 -25.00 -2.24
N ALA A 49 -15.84 -25.10 -3.35
CA ALA A 49 -14.81 -26.15 -3.43
C ALA A 49 -13.77 -25.87 -4.55
N PRO A 50 -12.46 -25.99 -4.28
CA PRO A 50 -11.89 -26.14 -2.94
C PRO A 50 -12.11 -24.88 -2.10
N ALA A 51 -12.24 -25.06 -0.78
CA ALA A 51 -12.41 -23.94 0.13
C ALA A 51 -11.26 -22.94 -0.05
N ARG A 52 -11.62 -21.67 -0.21
CA ARG A 52 -10.63 -20.59 -0.29
C ARG A 52 -9.82 -20.56 1.01
N LYS A 53 -8.50 -20.55 0.89
CA LYS A 53 -7.58 -20.36 2.01
C LYS A 53 -7.01 -18.96 1.98
N GLU A 54 -7.03 -18.30 3.12
CA GLU A 54 -6.46 -16.96 3.34
C GLU A 54 -5.65 -16.94 4.61
N GLY A 55 -4.73 -16.01 4.71
CA GLY A 55 -3.94 -15.80 5.91
C GLY A 55 -3.02 -14.58 5.82
N LEU A 56 -2.28 -14.37 6.91
CA LEU A 56 -1.15 -13.46 6.95
C LEU A 56 0.11 -14.28 7.06
N ALA A 57 1.06 -14.08 6.17
CA ALA A 57 2.36 -14.72 6.21
C ALA A 57 3.43 -13.71 6.64
N ILE A 58 4.23 -14.05 7.66
CA ILE A 58 5.46 -13.34 7.95
C ILE A 58 6.56 -14.02 7.15
N ILE A 59 7.18 -13.29 6.22
CA ILE A 59 8.14 -13.83 5.25
C ILE A 59 9.46 -13.07 5.38
N ASP A 60 10.58 -13.80 5.34
CA ASP A 60 11.90 -13.21 5.20
C ASP A 60 12.08 -12.71 3.76
N VAL A 61 12.17 -11.39 3.61
CA VAL A 61 12.34 -10.73 2.30
C VAL A 61 13.72 -10.07 2.16
N ASP A 62 14.62 -10.25 3.13
CA ASP A 62 15.97 -9.70 3.09
C ASP A 62 16.79 -10.34 1.97
N PRO A 63 17.22 -9.58 0.94
CA PRO A 63 17.98 -10.15 -0.16
C PRO A 63 19.36 -10.70 0.25
N ALA A 64 19.87 -10.33 1.42
CA ALA A 64 21.13 -10.85 1.95
C ALA A 64 20.96 -12.08 2.83
N SER A 65 19.73 -12.38 3.28
CA SER A 65 19.45 -13.49 4.18
C SER A 65 19.61 -14.85 3.48
N LYS A 66 20.15 -15.84 4.22
CA LYS A 66 20.14 -17.24 3.83
C LYS A 66 18.76 -17.90 3.88
N ASN A 67 17.83 -17.27 4.61
CA ASN A 67 16.43 -17.72 4.72
C ASN A 67 15.50 -16.96 3.77
N PHE A 68 16.05 -16.21 2.80
CA PHE A 68 15.27 -15.42 1.86
C PHE A 68 14.10 -16.19 1.25
N GLY A 69 12.89 -15.64 1.37
CA GLY A 69 11.65 -16.23 0.90
C GLY A 69 11.02 -17.24 1.87
N LYS A 70 11.61 -17.54 3.02
CA LYS A 70 11.04 -18.48 4.00
C LYS A 70 9.89 -17.82 4.76
N ILE A 71 8.74 -18.50 4.85
CA ILE A 71 7.65 -18.14 5.74
C ILE A 71 8.07 -18.53 7.16
N VAL A 72 8.18 -17.55 8.06
CA VAL A 72 8.56 -17.77 9.46
C VAL A 72 7.34 -17.91 10.36
N LYS A 73 6.19 -17.36 9.95
CA LYS A 73 4.90 -17.52 10.64
C LYS A 73 3.76 -17.46 9.64
N ASP A 74 2.76 -18.32 9.82
CA ASP A 74 1.49 -18.33 9.07
C ASP A 74 0.35 -18.10 10.08
N ILE A 75 -0.50 -17.12 9.82
CA ILE A 75 -1.64 -16.73 10.65
C ILE A 75 -2.90 -16.93 9.81
N PRO A 76 -3.63 -18.03 9.98
CA PRO A 76 -4.83 -18.30 9.20
C PRO A 76 -5.92 -17.25 9.42
N LEU A 77 -6.60 -16.85 8.33
CA LEU A 77 -7.79 -16.01 8.34
C LEU A 77 -8.99 -16.81 7.82
N PRO A 78 -10.22 -16.39 8.17
CA PRO A 78 -11.43 -17.01 7.60
C PRO A 78 -11.45 -16.90 6.07
N GLY A 79 -11.70 -18.01 5.35
CA GLY A 79 -11.66 -18.05 3.88
C GLY A 79 -12.76 -17.26 3.17
N ASP A 80 -13.70 -16.66 3.91
CA ASP A 80 -14.77 -15.78 3.44
C ASP A 80 -14.54 -14.30 3.80
N LEU A 81 -13.37 -13.98 4.39
CA LEU A 81 -13.00 -12.61 4.78
C LEU A 81 -12.68 -11.74 3.57
N VAL A 82 -12.02 -12.31 2.58
CA VAL A 82 -11.44 -11.58 1.44
C VAL A 82 -10.54 -10.44 1.96
N ALA A 83 -9.52 -10.83 2.76
CA ALA A 83 -8.56 -9.89 3.31
C ALA A 83 -7.85 -9.14 2.18
N HIS A 84 -7.83 -7.80 2.24
CA HIS A 84 -7.41 -6.98 1.10
C HIS A 84 -6.16 -6.17 1.39
N HIS A 85 -6.23 -5.09 2.16
CA HIS A 85 -5.09 -4.24 2.46
C HIS A 85 -4.59 -4.41 3.90
N ILE A 86 -3.32 -4.05 4.14
CA ILE A 86 -2.71 -3.95 5.47
C ILE A 86 -2.17 -2.53 5.63
N PHE A 87 -2.66 -1.82 6.65
CA PHE A 87 -2.21 -0.47 6.99
C PHE A 87 -1.67 -0.42 8.41
N TYR A 88 -0.61 0.33 8.62
CA TYR A 88 -0.19 0.69 9.98
C TYR A 88 -0.85 2.00 10.41
N ASN A 89 -1.17 2.10 11.70
CA ASN A 89 -1.40 3.39 12.31
C ASN A 89 -0.09 4.22 12.36
N ARG A 90 -0.19 5.52 12.68
CA ARG A 90 0.92 6.47 12.54
C ARG A 90 2.22 6.09 13.26
N ASP A 91 2.16 5.37 14.35
CA ASP A 91 3.32 4.91 15.13
C ASP A 91 3.68 3.45 14.91
N SER A 92 3.03 2.78 13.96
CA SER A 92 3.17 1.35 13.66
C SER A 92 2.93 0.42 14.87
N SER A 93 2.20 0.89 15.88
CA SER A 93 1.85 0.06 17.04
C SER A 93 0.74 -0.93 16.73
N LYS A 94 -0.10 -0.66 15.72
CA LYS A 94 -1.18 -1.52 15.27
C LYS A 94 -1.16 -1.67 13.75
N ALA A 95 -1.42 -2.90 13.28
CA ALA A 95 -1.74 -3.18 11.88
C ALA A 95 -3.25 -3.38 11.72
N TYR A 96 -3.83 -2.73 10.72
CA TYR A 96 -5.24 -2.84 10.35
C TYR A 96 -5.36 -3.56 9.01
N ILE A 97 -6.23 -4.58 8.94
CA ILE A 97 -6.46 -5.36 7.74
C ILE A 97 -7.91 -5.13 7.31
N THR A 98 -8.11 -4.67 6.09
CA THR A 98 -9.42 -4.46 5.50
C THR A 98 -9.98 -5.75 4.93
N ALA A 99 -11.30 -5.82 4.78
CA ALA A 99 -12.02 -6.99 4.32
C ALA A 99 -13.09 -6.62 3.29
N LEU A 100 -13.02 -7.25 2.11
CA LEU A 100 -14.04 -7.07 1.07
C LEU A 100 -15.26 -7.95 1.31
N GLY A 101 -15.07 -9.09 1.97
CA GLY A 101 -16.12 -10.10 2.17
C GLY A 101 -17.00 -9.90 3.39
N LYS A 102 -16.54 -9.14 4.37
CA LYS A 102 -17.25 -8.94 5.65
C LYS A 102 -17.20 -7.47 6.11
N PRO A 103 -18.25 -6.99 6.80
CA PRO A 103 -18.29 -5.62 7.34
C PRO A 103 -17.48 -5.53 8.65
N GLU A 104 -16.19 -5.70 8.55
CA GLU A 104 -15.28 -5.72 9.70
C GLU A 104 -13.87 -5.25 9.33
N LEU A 105 -13.12 -4.76 10.34
CA LEU A 105 -11.67 -4.59 10.30
C LEU A 105 -11.01 -5.65 11.18
N ARG A 106 -9.84 -6.10 10.80
CA ARG A 106 -8.95 -6.90 11.64
C ARG A 106 -7.81 -6.03 12.14
N VAL A 107 -7.50 -6.15 13.44
CA VAL A 107 -6.46 -5.34 14.08
C VAL A 107 -5.50 -6.26 14.82
N ILE A 108 -4.21 -6.00 14.64
CA ILE A 108 -3.11 -6.70 15.32
C ILE A 108 -2.33 -5.68 16.13
N ASP A 109 -2.13 -5.95 17.43
CA ASP A 109 -1.13 -5.24 18.23
C ASP A 109 0.26 -5.73 17.81
N MET A 110 1.09 -4.84 17.29
CA MET A 110 2.42 -5.19 16.78
C MET A 110 3.44 -5.49 17.91
N LYS A 111 3.06 -5.28 19.17
CA LYS A 111 3.84 -5.71 20.32
C LYS A 111 3.52 -7.15 20.74
N ASP A 112 2.39 -7.71 20.27
CA ASP A 112 2.06 -9.11 20.55
C ASP A 112 2.90 -10.04 19.66
N PRO A 113 3.81 -10.86 20.22
CA PRO A 113 4.64 -11.78 19.46
C PRO A 113 3.84 -12.90 18.77
N ASN A 114 2.59 -13.09 19.20
CA ASN A 114 1.68 -14.08 18.62
C ASN A 114 0.92 -13.52 17.44
N PHE A 115 0.88 -12.19 17.26
CA PHE A 115 0.09 -11.49 16.24
C PHE A 115 -1.40 -11.85 16.34
N ALA A 116 -1.96 -11.87 17.55
CA ALA A 116 -3.37 -12.18 17.76
C ALA A 116 -4.25 -11.17 17.01
N VAL A 117 -5.17 -11.71 16.21
CA VAL A 117 -6.05 -10.91 15.36
C VAL A 117 -7.34 -10.58 16.08
N LYS A 118 -7.54 -9.30 16.41
CA LYS A 118 -8.80 -8.77 16.94
C LYS A 118 -9.76 -8.40 15.83
N VAL A 119 -11.05 -8.63 16.02
CA VAL A 119 -12.12 -8.23 15.10
C VAL A 119 -12.78 -6.95 15.57
N ILE A 120 -12.93 -5.98 14.68
CA ILE A 120 -13.77 -4.79 14.86
C ILE A 120 -14.94 -4.90 13.89
N ALA A 121 -16.14 -5.03 14.41
CA ALA A 121 -17.36 -4.99 13.59
C ALA A 121 -17.58 -3.55 13.08
N VAL A 122 -17.79 -3.41 11.76
CA VAL A 122 -18.09 -2.12 11.10
C VAL A 122 -19.36 -2.29 10.25
N PRO A 123 -20.56 -2.41 10.89
CA PRO A 123 -21.79 -2.84 10.21
C PRO A 123 -22.21 -1.91 9.06
N ASP A 124 -21.84 -0.64 9.10
CA ASP A 124 -22.12 0.34 8.04
C ASP A 124 -21.19 0.23 6.84
N CYS A 125 -20.15 -0.62 6.89
CA CYS A 125 -19.14 -0.77 5.87
C CYS A 125 -19.31 -2.08 5.10
N GLN A 126 -19.85 -2.01 3.90
CA GLN A 126 -19.79 -3.11 2.94
C GLN A 126 -18.58 -2.88 2.03
N VAL A 127 -17.76 -3.89 1.84
CA VAL A 127 -16.53 -3.84 1.03
C VAL A 127 -15.59 -2.73 1.54
N GLY A 128 -14.88 -3.03 2.64
CA GLY A 128 -13.91 -2.11 3.24
C GLY A 128 -12.60 -2.09 2.45
N GLU A 129 -12.12 -0.90 2.08
CA GLU A 129 -10.93 -0.70 1.25
C GLU A 129 -9.79 -0.06 2.06
N ASP A 130 -9.62 1.25 1.98
CA ASP A 130 -8.48 1.93 2.56
C ASP A 130 -8.74 2.50 3.95
N VAL A 131 -7.68 2.54 4.76
CA VAL A 131 -7.71 3.14 6.09
C VAL A 131 -6.59 4.17 6.22
N VAL A 132 -6.96 5.41 6.62
CA VAL A 132 -5.99 6.44 7.03
C VAL A 132 -6.23 6.87 8.46
N PHE A 133 -5.21 7.49 9.07
CA PHE A 133 -5.23 7.87 10.48
C PHE A 133 -5.03 9.36 10.67
N SER A 134 -5.71 9.95 11.69
CA SER A 134 -5.43 11.31 12.14
C SER A 134 -3.97 11.47 12.59
N GLU A 135 -3.45 12.71 12.54
CA GLU A 135 -2.06 13.01 12.95
C GLU A 135 -1.82 12.65 14.43
N ASP A 136 -2.84 12.80 15.28
CA ASP A 136 -2.78 12.44 16.70
C ASP A 136 -2.99 10.93 16.97
N ASN A 137 -3.14 10.12 15.93
CA ASN A 137 -3.33 8.66 15.97
C ASN A 137 -4.57 8.18 16.75
N LYS A 138 -5.59 9.07 16.93
CA LYS A 138 -6.80 8.73 17.69
C LYS A 138 -8.00 8.36 16.84
N ARG A 139 -7.96 8.66 15.54
CA ARG A 139 -9.04 8.35 14.60
C ARG A 139 -8.52 7.54 13.42
N TRP A 140 -9.35 6.61 12.97
CA TRP A 140 -9.20 6.00 11.66
C TRP A 140 -10.38 6.37 10.76
N TYR A 141 -10.13 6.40 9.47
CA TYR A 141 -11.11 6.68 8.42
C TYR A 141 -11.05 5.55 7.41
N LEU A 142 -12.14 4.79 7.26
CA LEU A 142 -12.24 3.62 6.40
C LEU A 142 -13.18 3.93 5.24
N THR A 143 -12.73 3.74 4.00
CA THR A 143 -13.59 3.77 2.83
C THR A 143 -14.37 2.48 2.70
N CYS A 144 -15.67 2.61 2.33
CA CYS A 144 -16.61 1.51 2.26
C CYS A 144 -17.26 1.50 0.87
N MET A 145 -16.64 0.80 -0.07
CA MET A 145 -16.96 0.82 -1.49
C MET A 145 -18.43 0.40 -1.76
N GLY A 146 -18.89 -0.66 -1.10
CA GLY A 146 -20.24 -1.18 -1.27
C GLY A 146 -21.33 -0.34 -0.60
N SER A 147 -20.95 0.51 0.38
CA SER A 147 -21.90 1.36 1.13
C SER A 147 -21.92 2.81 0.67
N ALA A 148 -21.05 3.21 -0.29
CA ALA A 148 -20.82 4.59 -0.67
C ALA A 148 -20.63 5.49 0.58
N ALA A 149 -19.67 5.16 1.43
CA ALA A 149 -19.47 5.82 2.71
C ALA A 149 -18.00 5.84 3.15
N VAL A 150 -17.70 6.75 4.07
CA VAL A 150 -16.50 6.69 4.92
C VAL A 150 -16.96 6.46 6.35
N VAL A 151 -16.46 5.42 6.99
CA VAL A 151 -16.68 5.18 8.42
C VAL A 151 -15.51 5.75 9.20
N VAL A 152 -15.82 6.57 10.21
CA VAL A 152 -14.84 7.13 11.13
C VAL A 152 -14.86 6.32 12.41
N GLY A 153 -13.71 5.93 12.91
CA GLY A 153 -13.59 5.18 14.14
C GLY A 153 -12.60 5.76 15.13
N ASP A 154 -12.70 5.26 16.34
CA ASP A 154 -11.78 5.52 17.44
C ASP A 154 -10.65 4.48 17.39
N ALA A 155 -9.40 4.92 17.16
CA ALA A 155 -8.25 4.05 17.08
C ALA A 155 -7.73 3.56 18.44
N VAL A 156 -8.16 4.21 19.55
CA VAL A 156 -7.81 3.80 20.90
C VAL A 156 -8.78 2.71 21.38
N ALA A 157 -10.09 2.97 21.21
CA ALA A 157 -11.14 2.04 21.62
C ALA A 157 -11.40 0.93 20.59
N ASP A 158 -10.84 1.02 19.39
CA ASP A 158 -11.04 0.12 18.26
C ASP A 158 -12.52 -0.10 17.94
N LYS A 159 -13.24 0.98 17.66
CA LYS A 159 -14.68 0.93 17.34
C LYS A 159 -15.11 2.03 16.36
N PRO A 160 -16.12 1.80 15.52
CA PRO A 160 -16.72 2.84 14.70
C PRO A 160 -17.41 3.91 15.58
N VAL A 161 -17.39 5.17 15.12
CA VAL A 161 -17.97 6.33 15.83
C VAL A 161 -19.04 7.01 15.01
N ARG A 162 -18.83 7.18 13.71
CA ARG A 162 -19.80 7.81 12.79
C ARG A 162 -19.59 7.36 11.37
N THR A 163 -20.62 7.54 10.53
CA THR A 163 -20.59 7.25 9.10
C THR A 163 -20.86 8.51 8.30
N ILE A 164 -20.00 8.80 7.32
CA ILE A 164 -20.16 9.89 6.36
C ILE A 164 -20.64 9.28 5.04
N LYS A 165 -21.88 9.57 4.64
CA LYS A 165 -22.43 9.12 3.36
C LYS A 165 -21.89 9.97 2.21
N LEU A 166 -21.56 9.31 1.10
CA LEU A 166 -21.03 9.94 -0.10
C LEU A 166 -22.08 9.91 -1.22
N THR A 167 -22.05 10.90 -2.09
CA THR A 167 -22.88 10.94 -3.30
C THR A 167 -22.20 10.18 -4.45
N ASN A 168 -20.88 10.20 -4.51
CA ASN A 168 -20.12 9.40 -5.48
C ASN A 168 -20.07 7.93 -5.02
N PRO A 169 -20.30 6.96 -5.91
CA PRO A 169 -20.25 5.56 -5.59
C PRO A 169 -18.80 5.05 -5.49
N TYR A 170 -18.62 3.87 -4.92
CA TYR A 170 -17.38 3.09 -4.94
C TYR A 170 -16.17 3.80 -4.34
N PRO A 171 -16.25 4.40 -3.12
CA PRO A 171 -15.09 4.99 -2.47
C PRO A 171 -14.00 3.96 -2.24
N HIS A 172 -12.74 4.34 -2.57
CA HIS A 172 -11.56 3.48 -2.43
C HIS A 172 -10.43 4.26 -1.74
N GLY A 173 -9.51 4.87 -2.51
CA GLY A 173 -8.40 5.64 -1.97
C GLY A 173 -8.86 6.81 -1.11
N ILE A 174 -8.16 7.07 -0.03
CA ILE A 174 -8.48 8.13 0.94
C ILE A 174 -7.22 8.82 1.42
N ALA A 175 -7.21 10.15 1.45
CA ALA A 175 -6.09 10.95 1.95
C ALA A 175 -6.56 12.04 2.90
N ILE A 176 -5.82 12.22 3.99
CA ILE A 176 -6.08 13.22 5.03
C ILE A 176 -5.05 14.35 4.99
N HIS A 177 -5.50 15.60 5.18
CA HIS A 177 -4.63 16.74 5.36
C HIS A 177 -5.26 17.68 6.42
N GLU A 178 -4.82 17.52 7.66
CA GLU A 178 -5.37 18.26 8.81
C GLU A 178 -5.11 19.77 8.71
N GLY A 179 -3.95 20.18 8.18
CA GLY A 179 -3.58 21.59 8.06
C GLY A 179 -4.50 22.44 7.18
N ILE A 180 -5.25 21.82 6.26
CA ILE A 180 -6.27 22.48 5.45
C ILE A 180 -7.70 21.97 5.76
N ASP A 181 -7.84 21.12 6.78
CA ASP A 181 -9.10 20.51 7.22
C ASP A 181 -9.81 19.73 6.09
N ARG A 182 -9.08 18.88 5.37
CA ARG A 182 -9.61 18.14 4.21
C ARG A 182 -9.32 16.65 4.28
N LEU A 183 -10.32 15.91 3.83
CA LEU A 183 -10.25 14.49 3.48
C LEU A 183 -10.65 14.38 2.01
N LEU A 184 -9.85 13.72 1.19
CA LEU A 184 -10.15 13.40 -0.20
C LEU A 184 -10.42 11.91 -0.34
N VAL A 185 -11.43 11.55 -1.14
CA VAL A 185 -11.84 10.17 -1.36
C VAL A 185 -12.07 9.95 -2.86
N THR A 186 -11.49 8.90 -3.42
CA THR A 186 -11.69 8.51 -4.81
C THR A 186 -13.02 7.75 -5.00
N SER A 187 -13.52 7.75 -6.24
CA SER A 187 -14.68 6.93 -6.65
C SER A 187 -14.22 5.97 -7.75
N THR A 188 -13.93 4.71 -7.38
CA THR A 188 -13.22 3.77 -8.24
C THR A 188 -14.15 2.90 -9.09
N VAL A 189 -14.36 1.64 -8.73
CA VAL A 189 -15.12 0.66 -9.51
C VAL A 189 -16.13 -0.08 -8.65
N ARG A 190 -17.16 -0.64 -9.27
CA ARG A 190 -18.10 -1.53 -8.58
C ARG A 190 -17.39 -2.86 -8.26
N ALA A 191 -17.22 -3.16 -6.96
CA ALA A 191 -16.50 -4.33 -6.49
C ALA A 191 -17.06 -5.66 -7.01
N ALA A 192 -18.38 -5.74 -7.21
CA ALA A 192 -19.06 -6.99 -7.57
C ALA A 192 -18.64 -7.56 -8.94
N ASP A 193 -18.28 -6.72 -9.90
CA ASP A 193 -18.01 -7.15 -11.29
C ASP A 193 -17.01 -6.27 -12.04
N LEU A 194 -16.55 -5.16 -11.45
CA LEU A 194 -15.69 -4.14 -12.06
C LEU A 194 -16.30 -3.53 -13.35
N GLY A 195 -17.61 -3.72 -13.54
CA GLY A 195 -18.32 -3.34 -14.77
C GLY A 195 -18.76 -1.90 -14.82
N ASP A 196 -18.74 -1.20 -13.68
CA ASP A 196 -19.04 0.23 -13.58
C ASP A 196 -17.92 0.93 -12.84
N ALA A 197 -17.65 2.19 -13.18
CA ALA A 197 -16.57 2.95 -12.61
C ALA A 197 -16.93 4.41 -12.42
N GLY A 198 -16.41 5.01 -11.35
CA GLY A 198 -16.47 6.43 -11.10
C GLY A 198 -15.48 7.24 -11.93
N GLU A 199 -15.52 8.55 -11.76
CA GLU A 199 -14.68 9.51 -12.50
C GLU A 199 -14.25 10.70 -11.66
N ALA A 200 -14.47 10.65 -10.34
CA ALA A 200 -14.31 11.82 -9.47
C ALA A 200 -13.59 11.51 -8.15
N ILE A 201 -13.08 12.56 -7.54
CA ILE A 201 -12.72 12.60 -6.13
C ILE A 201 -13.71 13.46 -5.36
N THR A 202 -14.00 13.09 -4.12
CA THR A 202 -14.87 13.82 -3.19
C THR A 202 -14.05 14.50 -2.13
N ALA A 203 -14.24 15.80 -1.92
CA ALA A 203 -13.67 16.56 -0.80
C ALA A 203 -14.65 16.61 0.35
N ILE A 204 -14.16 16.31 1.55
CA ILE A 204 -14.89 16.31 2.80
C ILE A 204 -14.18 17.25 3.78
N GLU A 205 -14.93 18.06 4.52
CA GLU A 205 -14.41 18.80 5.66
C GLU A 205 -14.13 17.80 6.80
N LEU A 206 -12.87 17.68 7.16
CA LEU A 206 -12.41 16.64 8.09
C LEU A 206 -13.04 16.80 9.48
N SER A 207 -13.07 18.03 9.99
CA SER A 207 -13.57 18.36 11.33
C SER A 207 -15.06 18.02 11.50
N SER A 208 -15.91 18.36 10.53
CA SER A 208 -17.37 18.15 10.60
C SER A 208 -17.84 16.86 9.92
N GLY A 209 -17.09 16.35 8.93
CA GLY A 209 -17.51 15.25 8.03
C GLY A 209 -18.47 15.70 6.94
N LYS A 210 -18.61 17.01 6.70
CA LYS A 210 -19.47 17.54 5.63
C LYS A 210 -18.84 17.30 4.28
N VAL A 211 -19.57 16.69 3.36
CA VAL A 211 -19.19 16.59 1.94
C VAL A 211 -19.28 18.00 1.34
N LEU A 212 -18.17 18.49 0.77
CA LEU A 212 -18.05 19.85 0.26
C LEU A 212 -18.23 19.93 -1.25
N ALA A 213 -17.48 19.10 -1.98
CA ALA A 213 -17.43 19.17 -3.42
C ALA A 213 -17.03 17.82 -4.03
N SER A 214 -17.22 17.68 -5.34
CA SER A 214 -16.76 16.57 -6.17
C SER A 214 -16.01 17.14 -7.37
N TYR A 215 -14.84 16.60 -7.69
CA TYR A 215 -14.01 17.03 -8.81
C TYR A 215 -13.81 15.87 -9.77
N LYS A 216 -14.21 16.09 -11.01
CA LYS A 216 -13.98 15.12 -12.07
C LYS A 216 -12.50 15.06 -12.44
N VAL A 217 -11.92 13.87 -12.42
CA VAL A 217 -10.51 13.60 -12.76
C VAL A 217 -10.42 12.88 -14.11
N SER A 218 -11.09 13.42 -15.11
CA SER A 218 -11.06 12.93 -16.49
C SER A 218 -11.32 14.08 -17.46
N ASN A 219 -10.62 14.06 -18.60
CA ASN A 219 -10.85 14.98 -19.73
C ASN A 219 -11.94 14.48 -20.70
N LYS A 220 -12.41 13.23 -20.53
CA LYS A 220 -13.46 12.65 -21.38
C LYS A 220 -14.85 13.11 -20.95
N PRO A 221 -15.86 13.09 -21.85
CA PRO A 221 -17.26 13.34 -21.46
C PRO A 221 -17.73 12.36 -20.39
N SER A 222 -18.65 12.80 -19.52
CA SER A 222 -19.29 11.92 -18.52
C SER A 222 -20.35 11.02 -19.16
N PRO A 223 -20.45 9.76 -18.73
CA PRO A 223 -19.64 9.07 -17.72
C PRO A 223 -18.29 8.61 -18.31
N ALA A 224 -17.19 9.20 -17.85
CA ALA A 224 -15.84 8.89 -18.35
C ALA A 224 -15.33 7.52 -17.88
N ARG A 225 -15.82 7.00 -16.75
CA ARG A 225 -15.41 5.73 -16.16
C ARG A 225 -13.88 5.64 -15.97
N ALA A 226 -13.27 6.71 -15.45
CA ALA A 226 -11.82 6.83 -15.28
C ALA A 226 -11.25 5.84 -14.26
N ALA A 227 -12.06 5.43 -13.29
CA ALA A 227 -11.70 4.58 -12.16
C ALA A 227 -10.54 5.17 -11.34
N PRO A 228 -10.68 6.34 -10.70
CA PRO A 228 -9.67 6.83 -9.77
C PRO A 228 -9.53 5.85 -8.61
N VAL A 229 -8.29 5.39 -8.35
CA VAL A 229 -7.99 4.37 -7.34
C VAL A 229 -7.44 5.02 -6.10
N GLU A 230 -6.21 5.56 -6.18
CA GLU A 230 -5.55 6.16 -5.04
C GLU A 230 -5.57 7.68 -5.08
N VAL A 231 -5.52 8.27 -3.89
CA VAL A 231 -5.28 9.70 -3.69
C VAL A 231 -4.27 9.89 -2.56
N LEU A 232 -3.26 10.74 -2.77
CA LEU A 232 -2.19 10.96 -1.79
C LEU A 232 -1.71 12.40 -1.82
N PHE A 233 -1.70 13.08 -0.66
CA PHE A 233 -1.11 14.40 -0.54
C PHE A 233 0.42 14.36 -0.64
N ALA A 234 0.97 15.23 -1.48
CA ALA A 234 2.42 15.43 -1.54
C ALA A 234 2.90 16.06 -0.23
N PRO A 235 3.84 15.45 0.50
CA PRO A 235 4.35 16.01 1.73
C PRO A 235 5.04 17.35 1.46
N LYS A 236 4.81 18.33 2.36
CA LYS A 236 5.48 19.65 2.34
C LYS A 236 5.21 20.49 1.06
N SER A 237 4.22 20.13 0.23
CA SER A 237 3.88 20.97 -0.93
C SER A 237 3.17 22.24 -0.52
N ASN A 238 3.51 23.36 -1.16
CA ASN A 238 2.86 24.65 -0.97
C ASN A 238 2.67 25.34 -2.33
N PRO A 239 1.41 25.52 -2.81
CA PRO A 239 0.16 25.05 -2.18
C PRO A 239 0.11 23.52 -2.02
N SER A 240 -0.78 23.04 -1.13
CA SER A 240 -0.97 21.60 -0.96
C SER A 240 -1.47 20.96 -2.25
N VAL A 241 -0.84 19.87 -2.65
CA VAL A 241 -1.18 19.10 -3.86
C VAL A 241 -1.45 17.65 -3.47
N ALA A 242 -2.55 17.08 -3.95
CA ALA A 242 -2.79 15.65 -3.89
C ALA A 242 -2.73 15.04 -5.29
N TYR A 243 -2.08 13.87 -5.42
CA TYR A 243 -2.09 13.11 -6.67
C TYR A 243 -3.21 12.07 -6.65
N VAL A 244 -3.71 11.73 -7.85
CA VAL A 244 -4.76 10.73 -8.05
C VAL A 244 -4.37 9.84 -9.22
N THR A 245 -4.38 8.51 -9.03
CA THR A 245 -4.21 7.54 -10.11
C THR A 245 -5.55 7.14 -10.69
N ASN A 246 -5.68 7.10 -12.01
CA ASN A 246 -6.86 6.62 -12.73
C ASN A 246 -6.58 5.29 -13.42
N MET A 247 -7.11 4.21 -12.87
CA MET A 247 -6.82 2.84 -13.29
C MET A 247 -7.22 2.57 -14.74
N TYR A 248 -8.44 2.94 -15.15
CA TYR A 248 -8.95 2.63 -16.51
C TYR A 248 -8.49 3.61 -17.57
N GLU A 249 -8.24 4.86 -17.20
CA GLU A 249 -7.69 5.83 -18.15
C GLU A 249 -6.17 5.77 -18.29
N GLY A 250 -5.47 5.16 -17.31
CA GLY A 250 -4.02 5.08 -17.33
C GLY A 250 -3.36 6.44 -17.09
N THR A 251 -3.95 7.31 -16.28
CA THR A 251 -3.50 8.70 -16.08
C THR A 251 -3.19 9.01 -14.61
N LEU A 252 -2.34 10.01 -14.41
CA LEU A 252 -2.06 10.62 -13.11
C LEU A 252 -2.60 12.06 -13.11
N TRP A 253 -3.33 12.42 -12.06
CA TRP A 253 -3.92 13.74 -11.86
C TRP A 253 -3.35 14.42 -10.62
N ALA A 254 -3.44 15.74 -10.57
CA ALA A 254 -3.15 16.55 -9.39
C ALA A 254 -4.38 17.37 -9.01
N ALA A 255 -4.75 17.33 -7.73
CA ALA A 255 -5.69 18.24 -7.08
C ALA A 255 -4.88 19.28 -6.32
N ILE A 256 -5.02 20.56 -6.71
CA ILE A 256 -4.21 21.67 -6.23
C ILE A 256 -5.08 22.55 -5.35
N TRP A 257 -4.69 22.72 -4.11
CA TRP A 257 -5.41 23.55 -3.14
C TRP A 257 -5.25 25.05 -3.42
N ASP A 258 -6.36 25.76 -3.51
CA ASP A 258 -6.41 27.22 -3.54
C ASP A 258 -6.84 27.74 -2.15
N PRO A 259 -5.92 28.31 -1.36
CA PRO A 259 -6.24 28.75 0.00
C PRO A 259 -7.20 29.96 0.04
N ALA A 260 -7.26 30.77 -1.03
CA ALA A 260 -8.17 31.92 -1.11
C ALA A 260 -9.62 31.47 -1.35
N LYS A 261 -9.81 30.44 -2.16
CA LYS A 261 -11.13 29.87 -2.44
C LYS A 261 -11.52 28.76 -1.46
N LYS A 262 -10.55 28.21 -0.70
CA LYS A 262 -10.69 27.00 0.12
C LYS A 262 -11.23 25.82 -0.69
N ASP A 263 -10.72 25.66 -1.90
CA ASP A 263 -11.20 24.73 -2.92
C ASP A 263 -10.06 24.13 -3.72
N PHE A 264 -10.32 23.04 -4.47
CA PHE A 264 -9.33 22.41 -5.31
C PHE A 264 -9.58 22.69 -6.79
N SER A 265 -8.50 22.84 -7.55
CA SER A 265 -8.52 22.69 -9.00
C SER A 265 -7.84 21.37 -9.36
N VAL A 266 -8.32 20.66 -10.40
CA VAL A 266 -7.78 19.37 -10.82
C VAL A 266 -7.24 19.46 -12.24
N THR A 267 -6.10 18.79 -12.48
CA THR A 267 -5.46 18.74 -13.81
C THR A 267 -4.74 17.40 -14.01
N GLN A 268 -4.76 16.89 -15.25
CA GLN A 268 -3.95 15.73 -15.61
C GLN A 268 -2.47 16.14 -15.67
N VAL A 269 -1.60 15.36 -15.03
CA VAL A 269 -0.16 15.66 -14.93
C VAL A 269 0.71 14.62 -15.61
N PHE A 270 0.17 13.40 -15.86
CA PHE A 270 0.89 12.37 -16.60
C PHE A 270 -0.07 11.40 -17.30
N ASP A 271 0.39 10.82 -18.42
CA ASP A 271 -0.29 9.76 -19.16
C ASP A 271 0.65 8.56 -19.30
N PHE A 272 0.32 7.45 -18.63
CA PHE A 272 1.10 6.22 -18.66
C PHE A 272 1.04 5.53 -20.02
N GLY A 273 0.01 5.78 -20.83
CA GLY A 273 -0.07 5.31 -22.21
C GLY A 273 1.09 5.80 -23.07
N SER A 274 1.62 7.01 -22.81
CA SER A 274 2.79 7.59 -23.49
C SER A 274 4.06 6.73 -23.36
N ILE A 275 4.15 5.92 -22.30
CA ILE A 275 5.26 5.00 -22.02
C ILE A 275 4.84 3.52 -22.13
N LYS A 276 3.70 3.24 -22.76
CA LYS A 276 3.14 1.90 -22.92
C LYS A 276 2.96 1.16 -21.58
N ALA A 277 2.52 1.88 -20.55
CA ALA A 277 2.09 1.37 -19.27
C ALA A 277 0.61 1.68 -19.06
N GLY A 278 -0.06 0.93 -18.19
CA GLY A 278 -1.48 1.12 -17.90
C GLY A 278 -1.84 0.52 -16.54
N VAL A 279 -3.08 0.77 -16.11
CA VAL A 279 -3.56 0.33 -14.81
C VAL A 279 -2.67 0.88 -13.68
N PRO A 280 -2.46 2.22 -13.57
CA PRO A 280 -1.76 2.82 -12.44
C PRO A 280 -2.59 2.63 -11.18
N LEU A 281 -1.90 2.28 -10.07
CA LEU A 281 -2.50 1.93 -8.80
C LEU A 281 -1.89 2.78 -7.68
N GLU A 282 -1.01 2.20 -6.89
CA GLU A 282 -0.46 2.78 -5.66
C GLU A 282 0.54 3.90 -5.89
N MET A 283 0.58 4.81 -4.92
CA MET A 283 1.50 5.95 -4.88
C MET A 283 2.21 6.06 -3.53
N TYR A 284 3.47 6.48 -3.56
CA TYR A 284 4.28 6.65 -2.36
C TYR A 284 5.24 7.82 -2.50
N PHE A 285 5.57 8.48 -1.39
CA PHE A 285 6.58 9.52 -1.34
C PHE A 285 7.76 9.10 -0.49
N ASN A 286 8.96 9.58 -0.85
CA ASN A 286 10.09 9.53 0.06
C ASN A 286 9.99 10.62 1.15
N ASP A 287 10.84 10.55 2.19
CA ASP A 287 10.84 11.48 3.33
C ASP A 287 11.00 12.96 2.94
N LYS A 288 11.69 13.21 1.84
CA LYS A 288 11.92 14.57 1.34
C LYS A 288 10.70 15.13 0.62
N GLY A 289 9.82 14.26 0.14
CA GLY A 289 8.70 14.63 -0.73
C GLY A 289 9.16 15.04 -2.14
N ASP A 290 10.40 14.70 -2.54
CA ASP A 290 10.96 15.06 -3.84
C ASP A 290 10.89 13.91 -4.87
N ARG A 291 10.50 12.70 -4.42
CA ARG A 291 10.26 11.52 -5.26
C ARG A 291 8.85 11.00 -5.03
N LEU A 292 8.15 10.79 -6.14
CA LEU A 292 6.87 10.08 -6.19
C LEU A 292 7.12 8.72 -6.86
N TYR A 293 6.71 7.65 -6.20
CA TYR A 293 6.73 6.29 -6.72
C TYR A 293 5.31 5.88 -7.10
N VAL A 294 5.16 5.26 -8.27
CA VAL A 294 3.85 4.80 -8.76
C VAL A 294 3.98 3.39 -9.31
N THR A 295 3.05 2.50 -8.99
CA THR A 295 2.95 1.18 -9.60
C THR A 295 1.96 1.17 -10.74
N THR A 296 2.23 0.33 -11.76
CA THR A 296 1.26 -0.03 -12.80
C THR A 296 1.15 -1.54 -12.91
N ALA A 297 -0.07 -2.07 -12.98
CA ALA A 297 -0.30 -3.51 -12.95
C ALA A 297 -0.08 -4.18 -14.31
N LYS A 298 -0.29 -3.49 -15.42
CA LYS A 298 -0.18 -4.09 -16.77
C LYS A 298 0.36 -3.09 -17.81
N PRO A 299 1.60 -3.31 -18.27
CA PRO A 299 2.58 -4.26 -17.75
C PRO A 299 3.01 -3.87 -16.33
N GLY A 300 3.41 -4.87 -15.53
CA GLY A 300 3.88 -4.66 -14.16
C GLY A 300 5.15 -3.80 -14.13
N ARG A 301 5.06 -2.61 -13.51
CA ARG A 301 6.14 -1.62 -13.44
C ARG A 301 6.13 -0.87 -12.12
N PHE A 302 7.30 -0.39 -11.76
CA PHE A 302 7.54 0.55 -10.68
C PHE A 302 8.18 1.81 -11.30
N HIS A 303 7.51 2.94 -11.18
CA HIS A 303 7.91 4.21 -11.77
C HIS A 303 8.44 5.15 -10.69
N ILE A 304 9.52 5.88 -11.00
CA ILE A 304 10.13 6.89 -10.11
C ILE A 304 9.99 8.24 -10.80
N PHE A 305 9.32 9.18 -10.16
CA PHE A 305 9.16 10.55 -10.63
C PHE A 305 9.92 11.52 -9.73
N ASP A 306 10.46 12.56 -10.35
CA ASP A 306 10.96 13.76 -9.68
C ASP A 306 9.85 14.80 -9.61
N VAL A 307 9.49 15.21 -8.42
CA VAL A 307 8.48 16.23 -8.14
C VAL A 307 9.06 17.42 -7.36
N SER A 308 10.39 17.48 -7.26
CA SER A 308 11.11 18.48 -6.44
C SER A 308 10.98 19.90 -6.93
N LYS A 309 10.85 20.09 -8.25
CA LYS A 309 10.81 21.43 -8.86
C LYS A 309 9.39 22.00 -8.98
N ASP A 310 8.47 21.16 -9.38
CA ASP A 310 7.08 21.54 -9.63
C ASP A 310 6.19 20.31 -9.43
N PRO A 311 5.40 20.25 -8.36
CA PRO A 311 4.55 19.09 -8.09
C PRO A 311 3.45 18.88 -9.13
N ILE A 312 3.11 19.87 -9.94
CA ILE A 312 2.13 19.71 -11.02
C ILE A 312 2.75 19.34 -12.37
N LYS A 313 4.09 19.14 -12.40
CA LYS A 313 4.85 18.68 -13.57
C LYS A 313 5.81 17.56 -13.20
N PRO A 314 5.28 16.41 -12.73
CA PRO A 314 6.11 15.27 -12.34
C PRO A 314 6.95 14.80 -13.52
N ARG A 315 8.26 14.69 -13.33
CA ARG A 315 9.19 14.25 -14.36
C ARG A 315 9.57 12.79 -14.14
N LEU A 316 9.19 11.90 -15.05
CA LEU A 316 9.58 10.50 -14.98
C LEU A 316 11.11 10.37 -15.06
N LEU A 317 11.73 9.78 -14.04
CA LEU A 317 13.16 9.50 -13.97
C LEU A 317 13.47 8.09 -14.45
N LYS A 318 12.69 7.12 -13.98
CA LYS A 318 12.96 5.71 -14.20
C LYS A 318 11.67 4.89 -14.23
N THR A 319 11.67 3.85 -15.04
CA THR A 319 10.71 2.77 -15.03
C THR A 319 11.45 1.46 -14.80
N ILE A 320 11.11 0.74 -13.76
CA ILE A 320 11.71 -0.54 -13.39
C ILE A 320 10.68 -1.64 -13.64
N ARG A 321 11.09 -2.72 -14.30
CA ARG A 321 10.20 -3.86 -14.54
C ARG A 321 9.93 -4.58 -13.22
N ALA A 322 8.65 -4.72 -12.87
CA ALA A 322 8.16 -5.65 -11.88
C ALA A 322 7.44 -6.83 -12.56
N ALA A 323 6.82 -7.73 -11.80
CA ALA A 323 5.98 -8.76 -12.41
C ALA A 323 4.55 -8.22 -12.66
N GLU A 324 3.76 -8.94 -13.45
CA GLU A 324 2.39 -8.54 -13.79
C GLU A 324 1.50 -8.51 -12.55
N GLY A 325 0.75 -7.42 -12.41
CA GLY A 325 -0.04 -7.14 -11.22
C GLY A 325 0.70 -6.32 -10.16
N ALA A 326 1.81 -5.62 -10.52
CA ALA A 326 2.50 -4.73 -9.59
C ALA A 326 1.53 -3.75 -8.93
N HIS A 327 1.45 -3.79 -7.60
CA HIS A 327 0.43 -3.12 -6.80
C HIS A 327 1.08 -2.49 -5.56
N HIS A 328 0.83 -3.02 -4.35
CA HIS A 328 1.38 -2.46 -3.12
C HIS A 328 2.90 -2.56 -3.03
N VAL A 329 3.50 -1.57 -2.36
CA VAL A 329 4.94 -1.51 -2.14
C VAL A 329 5.25 -1.22 -0.68
N ALA A 330 6.11 -2.03 -0.08
CA ALA A 330 6.71 -1.72 1.20
C ALA A 330 8.15 -1.23 1.01
N PHE A 331 8.56 -0.26 1.83
CA PHE A 331 9.89 0.33 1.78
C PHE A 331 10.63 0.11 3.09
N THR A 332 11.95 -0.12 3.02
CA THR A 332 12.78 -0.09 4.23
C THR A 332 12.94 1.34 4.75
N LYS A 333 13.07 1.51 6.08
CA LYS A 333 13.24 2.83 6.73
C LYS A 333 14.42 3.64 6.19
N ASP A 334 15.47 2.95 5.77
CA ASP A 334 16.67 3.54 5.19
C ASP A 334 16.57 3.80 3.68
N TRP A 335 15.40 3.53 3.07
CA TRP A 335 15.17 3.65 1.63
C TRP A 335 16.13 2.80 0.79
N ARG A 336 16.65 1.71 1.34
CA ARG A 336 17.53 0.81 0.60
C ARG A 336 16.75 -0.08 -0.36
N TYR A 337 15.63 -0.65 0.08
CA TYR A 337 14.84 -1.58 -0.69
C TYR A 337 13.37 -1.17 -0.79
N ALA A 338 12.78 -1.47 -1.96
CA ALA A 338 11.36 -1.49 -2.21
C ALA A 338 10.92 -2.93 -2.55
N PHE A 339 9.83 -3.37 -1.94
CA PHE A 339 9.23 -4.70 -2.13
C PHE A 339 7.88 -4.54 -2.80
N VAL A 340 7.83 -4.83 -4.10
CA VAL A 340 6.62 -4.67 -4.92
C VAL A 340 5.86 -5.97 -4.95
N GLN A 341 4.68 -5.99 -4.36
CA GLN A 341 3.74 -7.11 -4.42
C GLN A 341 3.07 -7.14 -5.81
N ASN A 342 2.92 -8.33 -6.42
CA ASN A 342 2.52 -8.48 -7.82
C ASN A 342 1.23 -9.29 -7.94
N THR A 343 0.14 -8.70 -7.46
CA THR A 343 -1.22 -9.21 -7.65
C THR A 343 -2.22 -8.08 -7.56
N LEU A 344 -3.12 -7.99 -8.53
CA LEU A 344 -4.32 -7.17 -8.47
C LEU A 344 -5.54 -8.10 -8.48
N LEU A 345 -6.15 -8.30 -7.30
CA LEU A 345 -7.40 -9.04 -7.10
C LEU A 345 -7.48 -10.40 -7.82
N ASN A 346 -6.40 -11.15 -7.96
CA ASN A 346 -6.39 -12.39 -8.74
C ASN A 346 -6.76 -12.23 -10.24
N LEU A 347 -6.83 -11.01 -10.78
CA LEU A 347 -7.27 -10.78 -12.16
C LEU A 347 -6.34 -11.46 -13.18
N PRO A 348 -6.90 -12.08 -14.23
CA PRO A 348 -6.10 -12.71 -15.27
C PRO A 348 -5.09 -11.75 -15.92
N GLY A 349 -3.81 -12.16 -15.98
CA GLY A 349 -2.72 -11.36 -16.52
C GLY A 349 -2.25 -10.21 -15.62
N MET A 350 -2.76 -10.13 -14.38
CA MET A 350 -2.35 -9.17 -13.36
C MET A 350 -2.22 -9.85 -11.97
N SER A 351 -1.81 -11.10 -11.95
CA SER A 351 -1.73 -11.93 -10.73
C SER A 351 -0.53 -12.87 -10.80
N ASP A 352 0.68 -12.32 -10.94
CA ASP A 352 1.91 -13.15 -10.93
C ASP A 352 2.07 -13.89 -9.59
N GLY A 353 1.83 -13.22 -8.46
CA GLY A 353 1.89 -13.80 -7.14
C GLY A 353 3.27 -13.76 -6.47
N SER A 354 4.25 -13.10 -7.09
CA SER A 354 5.57 -12.86 -6.52
C SER A 354 5.66 -11.52 -5.80
N ILE A 355 6.79 -11.30 -5.10
CA ILE A 355 7.20 -9.98 -4.61
C ILE A 355 8.53 -9.64 -5.25
N THR A 356 8.57 -8.55 -6.03
CA THR A 356 9.80 -8.06 -6.67
C THR A 356 10.59 -7.22 -5.67
N VAL A 357 11.87 -7.53 -5.47
CA VAL A 357 12.78 -6.76 -4.60
C VAL A 357 13.62 -5.84 -5.45
N ILE A 358 13.49 -4.52 -5.20
CA ILE A 358 14.20 -3.46 -5.90
C ILE A 358 15.20 -2.82 -4.94
N ASP A 359 16.47 -2.74 -5.33
CA ASP A 359 17.47 -1.91 -4.68
C ASP A 359 17.33 -0.48 -5.20
N LEU A 360 16.85 0.43 -4.34
CA LEU A 360 16.59 1.82 -4.71
C LEU A 360 17.87 2.64 -4.96
N LYS A 361 18.99 2.23 -4.39
CA LYS A 361 20.29 2.91 -4.62
C LYS A 361 20.81 2.64 -6.03
N THR A 362 20.64 1.42 -6.52
CA THR A 362 21.06 1.03 -7.87
C THR A 362 19.94 1.10 -8.90
N GLU A 363 18.70 1.30 -8.45
CA GLU A 363 17.47 1.32 -9.25
C GLU A 363 17.31 0.05 -10.10
N LYS A 364 17.61 -1.11 -9.50
CA LYS A 364 17.57 -2.42 -10.16
C LYS A 364 16.80 -3.44 -9.34
N VAL A 365 16.13 -4.35 -10.03
CA VAL A 365 15.62 -5.58 -9.42
C VAL A 365 16.81 -6.46 -9.00
N VAL A 366 16.82 -6.88 -7.75
CA VAL A 366 17.89 -7.72 -7.18
C VAL A 366 17.45 -9.14 -6.90
N LYS A 367 16.17 -9.34 -6.51
CA LYS A 367 15.60 -10.66 -6.21
C LYS A 367 14.10 -10.69 -6.45
N SER A 368 13.50 -11.87 -6.33
CA SER A 368 12.04 -12.07 -6.30
C SER A 368 11.71 -13.13 -5.26
N VAL A 369 10.76 -12.82 -4.37
CA VAL A 369 10.17 -13.78 -3.44
C VAL A 369 9.04 -14.50 -4.17
N ASN A 370 9.18 -15.81 -4.39
CA ASN A 370 8.23 -16.61 -5.16
C ASN A 370 7.47 -17.62 -4.30
N THR A 371 7.61 -17.58 -2.99
CA THR A 371 7.12 -18.61 -2.07
C THR A 371 5.60 -18.77 -2.15
N LEU A 372 4.84 -17.68 -2.04
CA LEU A 372 3.38 -17.71 -2.17
C LEU A 372 2.96 -18.17 -3.57
N ARG A 373 3.54 -17.57 -4.62
CA ARG A 373 3.32 -17.95 -6.01
C ARG A 373 3.49 -19.45 -6.25
N ASN A 374 4.61 -20.02 -5.79
CA ASN A 374 4.95 -21.42 -5.98
C ASN A 374 4.06 -22.37 -5.17
N SER A 375 3.47 -21.87 -4.08
CA SER A 375 2.53 -22.60 -3.22
C SER A 375 1.06 -22.44 -3.65
N GLY A 376 0.79 -21.79 -4.79
CA GLY A 376 -0.56 -21.61 -5.32
C GLY A 376 -1.34 -20.47 -4.63
N TYR A 377 -0.65 -19.51 -4.03
CA TYR A 377 -1.25 -18.32 -3.39
C TYR A 377 -0.85 -17.04 -4.10
N ASN A 378 -1.67 -16.02 -3.91
CA ASN A 378 -1.39 -14.64 -4.30
C ASN A 378 -1.32 -13.73 -3.06
N PRO A 379 -0.29 -12.89 -2.95
CA PRO A 379 -0.28 -11.79 -2.00
C PRO A 379 -1.26 -10.71 -2.47
N ASN A 380 -1.99 -10.04 -1.56
CA ASN A 380 -2.86 -8.91 -1.90
C ASN A 380 -2.30 -7.58 -1.41
N SER A 381 -1.54 -7.58 -0.31
CA SER A 381 -0.88 -6.39 0.23
C SER A 381 0.39 -6.78 0.96
N ILE A 382 1.26 -5.81 1.23
CA ILE A 382 2.54 -6.01 1.91
C ILE A 382 2.89 -4.81 2.78
N VAL A 383 3.36 -5.08 4.01
CA VAL A 383 4.09 -4.13 4.85
C VAL A 383 5.33 -4.84 5.41
N LEU A 384 6.38 -4.11 5.76
CA LEU A 384 7.47 -4.69 6.55
C LEU A 384 7.08 -4.66 8.03
N LEU A 385 7.65 -5.54 8.87
CA LEU A 385 7.44 -5.40 10.31
C LEU A 385 7.98 -4.05 10.81
N PRO A 386 7.42 -3.49 11.90
CA PRO A 386 7.61 -2.07 12.28
C PRO A 386 9.05 -1.59 12.37
N GLN A 387 9.99 -2.48 12.76
CA GLN A 387 11.40 -2.11 12.87
C GLN A 387 12.06 -1.77 11.54
N TRP A 388 11.52 -2.29 10.42
CA TRP A 388 12.05 -2.04 9.06
C TRP A 388 11.14 -1.18 8.20
N ASN A 389 9.85 -1.03 8.58
CA ASN A 389 8.85 -0.42 7.70
C ASN A 389 8.95 1.09 7.66
N HIS A 390 8.95 1.66 6.45
CA HIS A 390 8.73 3.08 6.21
C HIS A 390 7.24 3.32 5.90
N LEU A 391 6.62 4.30 6.56
CA LEU A 391 5.21 4.68 6.32
C LEU A 391 5.10 5.63 5.11
N ALA A 392 5.62 5.22 3.96
CA ALA A 392 5.49 5.98 2.73
C ALA A 392 4.06 5.83 2.17
N GLY A 393 3.38 6.93 1.95
CA GLY A 393 2.09 6.89 1.28
C GLY A 393 0.85 6.90 2.18
N HIS A 394 0.98 6.52 3.45
CA HIS A 394 -0.18 6.42 4.36
C HIS A 394 0.11 6.98 5.74
#